data_5c56c9e80174f65c449b7d805ab06209
#
_entry.id   5c56c9e80174f65c449b7d805ab06209
#
_cell.length_a   1.000
_cell.length_b   1.000
_cell.length_c   1.000
_cell.angle_alpha   90.00
_cell.angle_beta   90.00
_cell.angle_gamma   90.00
#
_symmetry.space_group_name_H-M   'P 1'
#
loop_
_entity.id
_entity.type
_entity.pdbx_description
1 polymer ?
#
loop_
_entity_poly.entity_id
_entity_poly.type
_entity_poly.pdbx_seq_one_letter_code
_entity_poly.pdbx_strand_id
1 'polypeptide(L)'
;MVTYIDSSVALASVLTEDRQPLEVLWTKRLLSSRLLEYEVWNRVFAKGMGDTHRGEIEVMLRKIDLVELSRDSLRRALRPYPVLVRTLDGLHLATMAHLREQGEEVELASYDNRLLAAAEALGIPLAAL
;
A
#
# COMPACT_ATOMS: atom_id res chain seq x y z
N MET A 1 7.20 9.64 -11.02
CA MET A 1 6.29 8.51 -10.72
C MET A 1 6.24 8.29 -9.21
N VAL A 2 5.06 8.03 -8.68
CA VAL A 2 4.86 7.69 -7.27
C VAL A 2 4.75 6.18 -7.16
N THR A 3 5.42 5.58 -6.16
CA THR A 3 5.29 4.16 -5.86
C THR A 3 4.37 3.99 -4.66
N TYR A 4 3.18 3.45 -4.90
CA TYR A 4 2.21 3.15 -3.86
C TYR A 4 2.59 1.85 -3.17
N ILE A 5 2.76 1.89 -1.85
CA ILE A 5 3.20 0.73 -1.05
C ILE A 5 1.98 0.06 -0.42
N ASP A 6 1.86 -1.24 -0.62
CA ASP A 6 0.90 -2.08 0.10
C ASP A 6 1.50 -2.59 1.41
N SER A 7 0.64 -2.93 2.36
CA SER A 7 1.06 -3.43 3.68
C SER A 7 1.91 -4.71 3.62
N SER A 8 1.73 -5.55 2.61
CA SER A 8 2.55 -6.75 2.44
C SER A 8 4.03 -6.43 2.28
N VAL A 9 4.37 -5.37 1.54
CA VAL A 9 5.75 -4.93 1.34
C VAL A 9 6.30 -4.27 2.61
N ALA A 10 5.50 -3.40 3.24
CA ALA A 10 5.89 -2.74 4.48
C ALA A 10 6.16 -3.76 5.60
N LEU A 11 5.28 -4.75 5.76
CA LEU A 11 5.43 -5.79 6.76
C LEU A 11 6.64 -6.69 6.48
N ALA A 12 6.90 -7.03 5.23
CA ALA A 12 8.07 -7.82 4.86
C ALA A 12 9.37 -7.17 5.33
N SER A 13 9.44 -5.84 5.24
CA SER A 13 10.66 -5.10 5.61
C SER A 13 10.92 -5.08 7.13
N VAL A 14 9.88 -5.11 7.96
CA VAL A 14 10.03 -5.02 9.43
C VAL A 14 9.94 -6.36 10.13
N LEU A 15 9.28 -7.36 9.55
CA LEU A 15 9.08 -8.67 10.15
C LEU A 15 10.10 -9.72 9.69
N THR A 16 11.06 -9.34 8.87
CA THR A 16 12.10 -10.24 8.34
C THR A 16 11.48 -11.45 7.66
N GLU A 17 10.55 -11.22 6.76
CA GLU A 17 9.91 -12.27 5.97
C GLU A 17 10.84 -12.76 4.86
N ASP A 18 10.54 -13.93 4.29
CA ASP A 18 11.34 -14.55 3.22
C ASP A 18 11.50 -13.64 2.00
N ARG A 19 10.45 -12.89 1.65
CA ARG A 19 10.53 -11.89 0.61
C ARG A 19 10.91 -10.56 1.24
N GLN A 20 11.96 -9.94 0.73
CA GLN A 20 12.38 -8.61 1.14
C GLN A 20 12.42 -7.72 -0.10
N PRO A 21 11.84 -6.52 -0.05
CA PRO A 21 11.96 -5.58 -1.16
C PRO A 21 13.42 -5.14 -1.33
N LEU A 22 13.79 -4.85 -2.57
CA LEU A 22 15.13 -4.32 -2.86
C LEU A 22 15.31 -2.97 -2.15
N GLU A 23 16.51 -2.71 -1.66
CA GLU A 23 16.82 -1.44 -0.98
C GLU A 23 16.50 -0.22 -1.84
N VAL A 24 16.63 -0.34 -3.15
CA VAL A 24 16.34 0.74 -4.09
C VAL A 24 14.88 1.22 -3.98
N LEU A 25 13.97 0.37 -3.53
CA LEU A 25 12.58 0.77 -3.31
C LEU A 25 12.50 1.98 -2.38
N TRP A 26 13.30 1.98 -1.31
CA TRP A 26 13.26 3.01 -0.27
C TRP A 26 13.87 4.34 -0.70
N THR A 27 14.47 4.40 -1.89
CA THR A 27 14.98 5.63 -2.50
C THR A 27 13.94 6.31 -3.39
N LYS A 28 12.83 5.64 -3.68
CA LYS A 28 11.75 6.17 -4.52
C LYS A 28 10.83 7.08 -3.71
N ARG A 29 10.00 7.84 -4.42
CA ARG A 29 8.92 8.60 -3.79
C ARG A 29 7.80 7.63 -3.41
N LEU A 30 7.75 7.28 -2.13
CA LEU A 30 6.81 6.29 -1.60
C LEU A 30 5.57 6.97 -1.05
N LEU A 31 4.42 6.41 -1.36
CA LEU A 31 3.14 6.91 -0.92
C LEU A 31 2.22 5.73 -0.60
N SER A 32 1.31 5.93 0.32
CA SER A 32 0.23 4.99 0.59
C SER A 32 -0.97 5.71 1.21
N SER A 33 -2.03 4.97 1.44
CA SER A 33 -3.16 5.44 2.23
C SER A 33 -2.82 5.40 3.72
N ARG A 34 -3.46 6.27 4.50
CA ARG A 34 -3.43 6.19 5.96
C ARG A 34 -3.84 4.80 6.48
N LEU A 35 -4.61 4.05 5.72
CA LEU A 35 -4.94 2.65 6.03
C LEU A 35 -3.72 1.76 6.21
N LEU A 36 -2.63 2.04 5.50
CA LEU A 36 -1.39 1.27 5.63
C LEU A 36 -0.91 1.23 7.07
N GLU A 37 -0.91 2.39 7.74
CA GLU A 37 -0.50 2.52 9.13
C GLU A 37 -1.33 1.60 10.03
N TYR A 38 -2.65 1.63 9.88
CA TYR A 38 -3.54 0.74 10.61
C TYR A 38 -3.27 -0.73 10.32
N GLU A 39 -3.13 -1.10 9.06
CA GLU A 39 -2.89 -2.50 8.66
C GLU A 39 -1.58 -3.03 9.22
N VAL A 40 -0.52 -2.23 9.17
CA VAL A 40 0.79 -2.62 9.70
C VAL A 40 0.70 -2.86 11.21
N TRP A 41 0.16 -1.91 11.98
CA TRP A 41 0.04 -2.05 13.42
C TRP A 41 -0.89 -3.20 13.82
N ASN A 42 -2.01 -3.35 13.13
CA ASN A 42 -2.95 -4.43 13.39
C ASN A 42 -2.29 -5.80 13.23
N ARG A 43 -1.51 -5.97 12.17
CA ARG A 43 -0.80 -7.23 11.90
C ARG A 43 0.31 -7.49 12.92
N VAL A 44 1.06 -6.47 13.27
CA VAL A 44 2.15 -6.56 14.24
C VAL A 44 1.61 -6.91 15.63
N PHE A 45 0.51 -6.28 16.04
CA PHE A 45 -0.15 -6.60 17.32
C PHE A 45 -0.69 -8.03 17.34
N ALA A 46 -1.25 -8.51 16.23
CA ALA A 46 -1.74 -9.87 16.12
C ALA A 46 -0.62 -10.91 16.31
N LYS A 47 0.62 -10.55 15.98
CA LYS A 47 1.80 -11.40 16.18
C LYS A 47 2.49 -11.18 17.53
N GLY A 48 1.98 -10.30 18.37
CA GLY A 48 2.57 -9.97 19.66
C GLY A 48 3.91 -9.24 19.57
N MET A 49 4.19 -8.56 18.46
CA MET A 49 5.48 -7.93 18.18
C MET A 49 5.45 -6.40 18.27
N GLY A 50 4.37 -5.81 18.75
CA GLY A 50 4.20 -4.36 18.81
C GLY A 50 5.28 -3.63 19.58
N ASP A 51 5.60 -4.12 20.78
CA ASP A 51 6.59 -3.46 21.66
C ASP A 51 8.02 -3.66 21.16
N THR A 52 8.34 -4.84 20.64
CA THR A 52 9.70 -5.17 20.18
C THR A 52 10.07 -4.50 18.87
N HIS A 53 9.10 -4.19 18.02
CA HIS A 53 9.29 -3.66 16.68
C HIS A 53 8.84 -2.21 16.49
N ARG A 54 8.39 -1.56 17.58
CA ARG A 54 7.83 -0.21 17.50
C ARG A 54 8.76 0.79 16.82
N GLY A 55 10.01 0.84 17.22
CA GLY A 55 10.99 1.77 16.65
C GLY A 55 11.21 1.56 15.17
N GLU A 56 11.36 0.31 14.74
CA GLU A 56 11.55 -0.03 13.33
C GLU A 56 10.34 0.34 12.49
N ILE A 57 9.14 0.09 13.01
CA ILE A 57 7.89 0.42 12.32
C ILE A 57 7.76 1.93 12.15
N GLU A 58 8.02 2.70 13.20
CA GLU A 58 7.95 4.15 13.15
C GLU A 58 8.94 4.74 12.14
N VAL A 59 10.16 4.21 12.09
CA VAL A 59 11.16 4.63 11.10
C VAL A 59 10.70 4.30 9.69
N MET A 60 10.18 3.11 9.48
CA MET A 60 9.69 2.67 8.16
C MET A 60 8.52 3.55 7.70
N LEU A 61 7.54 3.80 8.57
CA LEU A 61 6.37 4.62 8.22
C LEU A 61 6.74 6.06 7.87
N ARG A 62 7.79 6.62 8.48
CA ARG A 62 8.26 7.97 8.14
C ARG A 62 8.83 8.08 6.72
N LYS A 63 9.18 6.98 6.09
CA LYS A 63 9.69 6.96 4.71
C LYS A 63 8.56 7.00 3.67
N ILE A 64 7.31 6.89 4.10
CA ILE A 64 6.15 6.78 3.24
C ILE A 64 5.22 7.97 3.49
N ASP A 65 4.88 8.69 2.44
CA ASP A 65 3.87 9.74 2.52
C ASP A 65 2.49 9.09 2.62
N LEU A 66 1.79 9.34 3.73
CA LEU A 66 0.47 8.78 3.96
C LEU A 66 -0.60 9.80 3.61
N VAL A 67 -1.48 9.45 2.67
CA VAL A 67 -2.59 10.30 2.27
C VAL A 67 -3.87 9.87 2.98
N GLU A 68 -4.67 10.86 3.37
CA GLU A 68 -5.95 10.61 4.02
C GLU A 68 -6.95 9.99 3.05
N LEU A 69 -7.87 9.18 3.58
CA LEU A 69 -9.03 8.73 2.83
C LEU A 69 -9.99 9.92 2.69
N SER A 70 -9.94 10.54 1.52
CA SER A 70 -10.79 11.70 1.23
C SER A 70 -12.19 11.26 0.81
N ARG A 71 -13.12 12.23 0.81
CA ARG A 71 -14.45 11.99 0.28
C ARG A 71 -14.39 11.53 -1.18
N ASP A 72 -13.50 12.10 -1.97
CA ASP A 72 -13.37 11.75 -3.38
C ASP A 72 -12.82 10.34 -3.58
N SER A 73 -11.83 9.93 -2.78
CA SER A 73 -11.33 8.55 -2.80
C SER A 73 -12.42 7.57 -2.41
N LEU A 74 -13.21 7.88 -1.36
CA LEU A 74 -14.31 7.01 -0.93
C LEU A 74 -15.40 6.92 -1.98
N ARG A 75 -15.71 8.02 -2.67
CA ARG A 75 -16.66 8.00 -3.80
C ARG A 75 -16.17 7.11 -4.93
N ARG A 76 -14.86 7.16 -5.21
CA ARG A 76 -14.27 6.28 -6.22
C ARG A 76 -14.45 4.81 -5.86
N ALA A 77 -14.37 4.46 -4.59
CA ALA A 77 -14.56 3.10 -4.09
C ALA A 77 -16.00 2.59 -4.31
N LEU A 78 -16.97 3.49 -4.45
CA LEU A 78 -18.38 3.10 -4.68
C LEU A 78 -18.65 2.70 -6.14
N ARG A 79 -17.74 2.98 -7.07
CA ARG A 79 -17.87 2.55 -8.47
C ARG A 79 -17.34 1.13 -8.59
N PRO A 80 -17.95 0.30 -9.49
CA PRO A 80 -17.51 -1.08 -9.63
C PRO A 80 -16.08 -1.18 -10.16
N TYR A 81 -15.40 -2.24 -9.76
CA TYR A 81 -14.09 -2.63 -10.28
C TYR A 81 -14.26 -3.74 -11.33
N PRO A 82 -13.31 -3.87 -12.28
CA PRO A 82 -13.37 -4.93 -13.30
C PRO A 82 -13.33 -6.35 -12.72
N VAL A 83 -12.84 -6.50 -11.49
CA VAL A 83 -12.76 -7.78 -10.78
C VAL A 83 -13.29 -7.61 -9.37
N LEU A 84 -13.63 -8.71 -8.71
CA LEU A 84 -14.05 -8.69 -7.31
C LEU A 84 -12.85 -8.34 -6.43
N VAL A 85 -13.06 -7.40 -5.49
CA VAL A 85 -12.04 -6.96 -4.53
C VAL A 85 -12.57 -7.02 -3.12
N ARG A 86 -11.67 -7.26 -2.16
CA ARG A 86 -12.00 -7.16 -0.73
C ARG A 86 -12.07 -5.69 -0.32
N THR A 87 -12.72 -5.41 0.80
CA THR A 87 -13.00 -4.04 1.26
C THR A 87 -11.75 -3.16 1.34
N LEU A 88 -10.70 -3.61 2.04
CA LEU A 88 -9.48 -2.81 2.18
C LEU A 88 -8.74 -2.66 0.86
N ASP A 89 -8.68 -3.70 0.04
CA ASP A 89 -8.09 -3.64 -1.29
C ASP A 89 -8.83 -2.62 -2.15
N GLY A 90 -10.16 -2.60 -2.07
CA GLY A 90 -10.98 -1.62 -2.78
C GLY A 90 -10.68 -0.19 -2.38
N LEU A 91 -10.41 0.08 -1.11
CA LEU A 91 -10.03 1.40 -0.62
C LEU A 91 -8.63 1.81 -1.09
N HIS A 92 -7.68 0.88 -1.11
CA HIS A 92 -6.35 1.14 -1.68
C HIS A 92 -6.43 1.43 -3.17
N LEU A 93 -7.17 0.63 -3.91
CA LEU A 93 -7.37 0.84 -5.36
C LEU A 93 -8.04 2.18 -5.65
N ALA A 94 -9.03 2.55 -4.84
CA ALA A 94 -9.71 3.83 -4.98
C ALA A 94 -8.76 5.00 -4.75
N THR A 95 -7.86 4.89 -3.77
CA THR A 95 -6.85 5.90 -3.50
C THR A 95 -5.91 6.05 -4.69
N MET A 96 -5.40 4.94 -5.24
CA MET A 96 -4.54 4.97 -6.42
C MET A 96 -5.26 5.54 -7.64
N ALA A 97 -6.50 5.13 -7.88
CA ALA A 97 -7.29 5.61 -9.00
C ALA A 97 -7.55 7.11 -8.90
N HIS A 98 -7.84 7.61 -7.70
CA HIS A 98 -8.05 9.02 -7.45
C HIS A 98 -6.77 9.83 -7.72
N LEU A 99 -5.62 9.35 -7.28
CA LEU A 99 -4.33 9.99 -7.56
C LEU A 99 -4.08 10.09 -9.07
N ARG A 100 -4.37 9.03 -9.80
CA ARG A 100 -4.23 9.02 -11.26
C ARG A 100 -5.17 10.00 -11.93
N GLU A 101 -6.40 10.11 -11.46
CA GLU A 101 -7.37 11.09 -11.96
C GLU A 101 -6.89 12.53 -11.74
N GLN A 102 -6.08 12.75 -10.72
CA GLN A 102 -5.45 14.04 -10.44
C GLN A 102 -4.16 14.29 -11.24
N GLY A 103 -3.77 13.37 -12.12
CA GLY A 103 -2.61 13.52 -12.97
C GLY A 103 -1.33 12.89 -12.45
N GLU A 104 -1.37 12.18 -11.33
CA GLU A 104 -0.18 11.48 -10.82
C GLU A 104 0.04 10.17 -11.58
N GLU A 105 1.30 9.88 -11.88
CA GLU A 105 1.69 8.56 -12.37
C GLU A 105 1.98 7.67 -11.17
N VAL A 106 1.27 6.55 -11.07
CA VAL A 106 1.30 5.65 -9.91
C VAL A 106 1.65 4.24 -10.36
N GLU A 107 2.60 3.63 -9.68
CA GLU A 107 2.85 2.18 -9.76
C GLU A 107 2.59 1.55 -8.40
N LEU A 108 2.22 0.26 -8.37
CA LEU A 108 1.93 -0.48 -7.13
C LEU A 108 3.07 -1.41 -6.77
N ALA A 109 3.56 -1.31 -5.54
CA ALA A 109 4.48 -2.25 -4.93
C ALA A 109 3.71 -3.14 -3.94
N SER A 110 3.55 -4.42 -4.24
CA SER A 110 2.82 -5.37 -3.42
C SER A 110 3.34 -6.79 -3.63
N TYR A 111 3.18 -7.63 -2.61
CA TYR A 111 3.34 -9.07 -2.71
C TYR A 111 1.98 -9.80 -2.72
N ASP A 112 0.88 -9.07 -2.62
CA ASP A 112 -0.47 -9.64 -2.62
C ASP A 112 -0.96 -9.84 -4.06
N ASN A 113 -1.02 -11.09 -4.49
CA ASN A 113 -1.40 -11.43 -5.86
C ASN A 113 -2.81 -10.96 -6.24
N ARG A 114 -3.74 -10.92 -5.29
CA ARG A 114 -5.11 -10.45 -5.55
C ARG A 114 -5.12 -8.95 -5.82
N LEU A 115 -4.40 -8.18 -5.01
CA LEU A 115 -4.29 -6.75 -5.19
C LEU A 115 -3.56 -6.41 -6.49
N LEU A 116 -2.48 -7.14 -6.80
CA LEU A 116 -1.74 -6.97 -8.05
C LEU A 116 -2.63 -7.21 -9.27
N ALA A 117 -3.42 -8.29 -9.26
CA ALA A 117 -4.33 -8.60 -10.36
C ALA A 117 -5.40 -7.53 -10.54
N ALA A 118 -5.96 -7.02 -9.45
CA ALA A 118 -6.95 -5.95 -9.50
C ALA A 118 -6.36 -4.64 -10.00
N ALA A 119 -5.14 -4.31 -9.61
CA ALA A 119 -4.43 -3.13 -10.09
C ALA A 119 -4.15 -3.23 -11.59
N GLU A 120 -3.69 -4.38 -12.07
CA GLU A 120 -3.50 -4.60 -13.50
C GLU A 120 -4.80 -4.43 -14.29
N ALA A 121 -5.92 -4.93 -13.77
CA ALA A 121 -7.22 -4.78 -14.40
C ALA A 121 -7.65 -3.31 -14.52
N LEU A 122 -7.15 -2.44 -13.66
CA LEU A 122 -7.35 -0.99 -13.73
C LEU A 122 -6.29 -0.27 -14.57
N GLY A 123 -5.33 -0.99 -15.12
CA GLY A 123 -4.24 -0.39 -15.88
C GLY A 123 -3.18 0.29 -15.02
N ILE A 124 -3.09 -0.05 -13.74
CA ILE A 124 -2.06 0.49 -12.85
C ILE A 124 -0.78 -0.34 -13.03
N PRO A 125 0.35 0.29 -13.38
CA PRO A 125 1.63 -0.41 -13.49
C PRO A 125 2.06 -1.02 -12.17
N LEU A 126 2.80 -2.12 -12.24
CA LEU A 126 3.34 -2.81 -11.08
C LEU A 126 4.83 -2.49 -10.93
N ALA A 127 5.26 -2.17 -9.72
CA ALA A 127 6.68 -1.95 -9.42
C ALA A 127 7.41 -3.28 -9.35
N ALA A 128 8.66 -3.30 -9.82
CA ALA A 128 9.54 -4.46 -9.64
C ALA A 128 9.99 -4.53 -8.17
N LEU A 129 9.97 -5.74 -7.61
CA LEU A 129 10.38 -6.00 -6.23
C LEU A 129 11.41 -7.12 -6.14
#